data_c6a27b24858b38bbc58737a6fb38b65d
#
_entry.id   c6a27b24858b38bbc58737a6fb38b65d
#
_cell.length_a   1.000
_cell.length_b   1.000
_cell.length_c   1.000
_cell.angle_alpha   90.00
_cell.angle_beta   90.00
_cell.angle_gamma   90.00
#
_symmetry.space_group_name_H-M   'P 1'
#
loop_
_entity.id
_entity.type
_entity.pdbx_description
1 polymer ?
#
loop_
_entity_poly.entity_id
_entity_poly.type
_entity_poly.pdbx_seq_one_letter_code
_entity_poly.pdbx_strand_id
1 'polypeptide(L)'
;MTFALSYDLARRVSWVAVGASALALAACGGNNEASVVPPSTTSTLTAKMSGEQEPVSPATGALGTGTLSLTLPSLALSGSIVLDGVTATMAHIHLGDIGVNGAIIVPLAETAAGSGTWAVPAGTVLTDPQATAFAAGGLYFNAHSVANPGGEIRGQIGRQVYAAQMKAAQEVPPGPSSATGSGLLGYDPTTKKFTAQVTLTGVAATAAHIHDGAVGVNGAVIFPLSETAAGSGVWVSATNATLTDAQAASLAAGGLYFNAHSSNYAGGEVRGQIARSVGYAAMTGAQEVPANGSAASGSGRLVVDPATRGLSGAITLTGITATMAHIHTGAVGFNGPVIVPLTDSGGGVWSVPVGTVFTADQLKAYKQGGLYFNAHSAAFAGGEIRGQIR
;
A
#
# COMPACT_ATOMS: atom_id res chain seq x y z
N MET A 1 -20.86 -31.22 -9.45
CA MET A 1 -20.70 -31.68 -8.06
C MET A 1 -20.34 -30.47 -7.22
N THR A 2 -21.33 -29.97 -6.52
CA THR A 2 -21.28 -28.73 -5.75
C THR A 2 -20.79 -29.09 -4.35
N PHE A 3 -19.60 -28.66 -3.97
CA PHE A 3 -19.13 -28.77 -2.58
C PHE A 3 -19.45 -27.47 -1.87
N ALA A 4 -20.47 -27.51 -1.01
CA ALA A 4 -20.74 -26.49 -0.03
C ALA A 4 -19.78 -26.66 1.14
N LEU A 5 -18.89 -25.70 1.36
CA LEU A 5 -18.11 -25.59 2.60
C LEU A 5 -19.01 -24.93 3.66
N SER A 6 -19.47 -25.75 4.60
CA SER A 6 -20.09 -25.27 5.83
C SER A 6 -19.02 -24.65 6.73
N TYR A 7 -19.04 -23.32 6.86
CA TYR A 7 -18.28 -22.63 7.90
C TYR A 7 -19.01 -22.78 9.23
N ASP A 8 -18.38 -23.50 10.14
CA ASP A 8 -18.83 -23.65 11.53
C ASP A 8 -18.58 -22.31 12.29
N LEU A 9 -19.66 -21.56 12.50
CA LEU A 9 -19.66 -20.21 13.09
C LEU A 9 -19.87 -20.31 14.62
N ALA A 10 -19.00 -21.04 15.32
CA ALA A 10 -19.01 -21.10 16.78
C ALA A 10 -17.62 -20.68 17.34
N ARG A 11 -17.27 -19.40 17.23
CA ARG A 11 -16.23 -18.81 18.08
C ARG A 11 -16.79 -17.62 18.85
N ARG A 12 -16.90 -17.85 20.13
CA ARG A 12 -17.28 -16.91 21.18
C ARG A 12 -16.40 -15.68 21.10
N VAL A 13 -17.01 -14.53 20.82
CA VAL A 13 -16.38 -13.21 21.02
C VAL A 13 -16.26 -13.03 22.54
N SER A 14 -15.04 -13.15 23.05
CA SER A 14 -14.75 -12.81 24.44
C SER A 14 -14.70 -11.28 24.54
N TRP A 15 -15.77 -10.69 25.01
CA TRP A 15 -15.78 -9.29 25.42
C TRP A 15 -14.93 -9.15 26.69
N VAL A 16 -13.91 -8.30 26.67
CA VAL A 16 -13.22 -7.87 27.89
C VAL A 16 -14.21 -6.96 28.64
N ALA A 17 -14.92 -7.52 29.59
CA ALA A 17 -15.72 -6.77 30.55
C ALA A 17 -14.73 -6.11 31.54
N VAL A 18 -14.60 -4.81 31.45
CA VAL A 18 -14.03 -4.00 32.56
C VAL A 18 -15.01 -4.09 33.72
N GLY A 19 -14.59 -4.74 34.80
CA GLY A 19 -15.39 -4.99 35.97
C GLY A 19 -15.85 -3.70 36.65
N ALA A 20 -17.16 -3.47 36.66
CA ALA A 20 -17.83 -2.56 37.58
C ALA A 20 -18.30 -3.38 38.77
N SER A 21 -17.68 -3.19 39.92
CA SER A 21 -18.16 -3.78 41.20
C SER A 21 -19.51 -3.18 41.55
N ALA A 22 -20.55 -3.96 41.44
CA ALA A 22 -21.88 -3.58 41.92
C ALA A 22 -21.99 -3.92 43.41
N LEU A 23 -22.13 -2.92 44.27
CA LEU A 23 -22.61 -3.06 45.64
C LEU A 23 -24.11 -3.40 45.56
N ALA A 24 -24.49 -4.59 46.04
CA ALA A 24 -25.88 -4.95 46.20
C ALA A 24 -26.43 -4.31 47.48
N LEU A 25 -27.29 -3.32 47.33
CA LEU A 25 -28.24 -2.92 48.42
C LEU A 25 -29.57 -3.62 48.16
N ALA A 26 -29.92 -4.52 49.06
CA ALA A 26 -31.24 -5.10 49.09
C ALA A 26 -32.25 -4.08 49.65
N ALA A 27 -33.22 -3.66 48.83
CA ALA A 27 -34.42 -2.98 49.28
C ALA A 27 -35.62 -3.62 48.63
N CYS A 28 -36.54 -4.12 49.46
CA CYS A 28 -37.83 -4.67 49.06
C CYS A 28 -38.79 -3.58 48.54
N GLY A 29 -39.51 -3.90 47.46
CA GLY A 29 -40.83 -3.32 47.17
C GLY A 29 -40.92 -2.54 45.85
N GLY A 30 -41.72 -3.08 44.90
CA GLY A 30 -42.25 -2.35 43.76
C GLY A 30 -41.71 -2.81 42.41
N ASN A 31 -42.50 -3.55 41.64
CA ASN A 31 -42.23 -3.91 40.25
C ASN A 31 -42.23 -2.67 39.33
N ASN A 32 -41.14 -1.96 39.30
CA ASN A 32 -40.73 -1.10 38.18
C ASN A 32 -39.30 -1.52 37.83
N GLU A 33 -39.18 -2.55 37.00
CA GLU A 33 -37.93 -2.81 36.35
C GLU A 33 -37.63 -1.60 35.44
N ALA A 34 -36.87 -0.65 35.99
CA ALA A 34 -36.26 0.36 35.16
C ALA A 34 -35.36 -0.38 34.17
N SER A 35 -35.76 -0.39 32.91
CA SER A 35 -34.93 -0.90 31.82
C SER A 35 -33.57 -0.17 31.86
N VAL A 36 -32.57 -0.83 32.42
CA VAL A 36 -31.21 -0.29 32.45
C VAL A 36 -30.72 -0.33 31.01
N VAL A 37 -30.88 0.80 30.30
CA VAL A 37 -30.28 0.98 28.99
C VAL A 37 -28.75 0.88 29.16
N PRO A 38 -28.08 -0.08 28.51
CA PRO A 38 -26.63 -0.19 28.60
C PRO A 38 -25.97 1.15 28.23
N PRO A 39 -24.90 1.55 28.90
CA PRO A 39 -24.19 2.78 28.57
C PRO A 39 -23.75 2.73 27.09
N SER A 40 -23.96 3.85 26.39
CA SER A 40 -23.53 4.00 25.01
C SER A 40 -22.01 4.00 24.95
N THR A 41 -21.43 3.18 24.06
CA THR A 41 -19.99 3.14 23.79
C THR A 41 -19.74 3.36 22.29
N THR A 42 -18.77 4.21 21.98
CA THR A 42 -18.38 4.49 20.58
C THR A 42 -16.98 3.97 20.30
N SER A 43 -16.84 3.17 19.26
CA SER A 43 -15.57 2.71 18.74
C SER A 43 -15.26 3.44 17.43
N THR A 44 -14.05 3.98 17.30
CA THR A 44 -13.61 4.70 16.10
C THR A 44 -12.42 3.99 15.48
N LEU A 45 -12.52 3.71 14.18
CA LEU A 45 -11.48 3.12 13.35
C LEU A 45 -11.06 4.11 12.27
N THR A 46 -9.81 3.99 11.84
CA THR A 46 -9.24 4.83 10.78
C THR A 46 -8.88 4.01 9.55
N ALA A 47 -8.77 4.68 8.41
CA ALA A 47 -8.26 4.11 7.17
C ALA A 47 -7.33 5.09 6.47
N LYS A 48 -6.27 4.58 5.85
CA LYS A 48 -5.51 5.27 4.80
C LYS A 48 -5.93 4.68 3.46
N MET A 49 -6.16 5.54 2.48
CA MET A 49 -6.65 5.13 1.16
C MET A 49 -5.59 5.39 0.10
N SER A 50 -5.42 4.44 -0.81
CA SER A 50 -4.53 4.58 -1.96
C SER A 50 -4.96 3.64 -3.10
N GLY A 51 -4.47 3.89 -4.31
CA GLY A 51 -4.75 3.04 -5.47
C GLY A 51 -4.13 1.64 -5.35
N GLU A 52 -3.07 1.48 -4.56
CA GLU A 52 -2.42 0.18 -4.34
C GLU A 52 -3.29 -0.81 -3.58
N GLN A 53 -4.31 -0.34 -2.85
CA GLN A 53 -5.24 -1.21 -2.12
C GLN A 53 -6.39 -1.72 -3.00
N GLU A 54 -6.58 -1.16 -4.19
CA GLU A 54 -7.53 -1.69 -5.17
C GLU A 54 -7.06 -3.05 -5.69
N PRO A 55 -7.97 -4.03 -5.91
CA PRO A 55 -7.60 -5.33 -6.47
C PRO A 55 -6.91 -5.24 -7.83
N VAL A 56 -7.27 -4.25 -8.63
CA VAL A 56 -6.54 -3.84 -9.83
C VAL A 56 -6.03 -2.43 -9.57
N SER A 57 -4.77 -2.31 -9.19
CA SER A 57 -4.18 -1.03 -8.81
C SER A 57 -4.14 -0.06 -9.99
N PRO A 58 -4.89 1.06 -9.95
CA PRO A 58 -4.84 2.08 -11.00
C PRO A 58 -3.55 2.89 -10.91
N ALA A 59 -3.13 3.43 -12.06
CA ALA A 59 -2.01 4.37 -12.12
C ALA A 59 -2.45 5.76 -11.63
N THR A 60 -2.67 5.88 -10.32
CA THR A 60 -3.06 7.13 -9.66
C THR A 60 -2.06 7.56 -8.59
N GLY A 61 -1.94 8.85 -8.36
CA GLY A 61 -1.23 9.41 -7.22
C GLY A 61 -2.15 9.88 -6.11
N ALA A 62 -3.46 9.63 -6.25
CA ALA A 62 -4.47 10.02 -5.27
C ALA A 62 -4.27 9.28 -3.93
N LEU A 63 -4.56 9.99 -2.85
CA LEU A 63 -4.54 9.47 -1.48
C LEU A 63 -5.82 9.90 -0.76
N GLY A 64 -6.11 9.25 0.36
CA GLY A 64 -7.19 9.65 1.24
C GLY A 64 -6.98 9.16 2.65
N THR A 65 -7.69 9.79 3.57
CA THR A 65 -7.78 9.35 4.97
C THR A 65 -9.24 9.30 5.37
N GLY A 66 -9.59 8.37 6.23
CA GLY A 66 -10.95 8.24 6.70
C GLY A 66 -11.04 7.84 8.16
N THR A 67 -12.16 8.21 8.77
CA THR A 67 -12.56 7.76 10.09
C THR A 67 -13.97 7.20 10.03
N LEU A 68 -14.23 6.13 10.76
CA LEU A 68 -15.56 5.53 10.92
C LEU A 68 -15.78 5.18 12.37
N SER A 69 -16.91 5.66 12.91
CA SER A 69 -17.31 5.47 14.31
C SER A 69 -18.62 4.72 14.39
N LEU A 70 -18.66 3.66 15.19
CA LEU A 70 -19.84 2.87 15.49
C LEU A 70 -20.21 3.03 16.96
N THR A 71 -21.47 3.40 17.22
CA THR A 71 -21.99 3.59 18.57
C THR A 71 -22.90 2.42 18.96
N LEU A 72 -22.58 1.76 20.06
CA LEU A 72 -23.40 0.65 20.64
C LEU A 72 -24.27 1.16 21.78
N PRO A 73 -25.45 0.59 22.01
CA PRO A 73 -26.06 -0.53 21.25
C PRO A 73 -26.87 -0.09 20.03
N SER A 74 -26.95 1.22 19.72
CA SER A 74 -27.79 1.74 18.63
C SER A 74 -27.35 1.35 17.23
N LEU A 75 -26.11 0.86 17.06
CA LEU A 75 -25.44 0.60 15.80
C LEU A 75 -25.36 1.84 14.87
N ALA A 76 -25.53 3.04 15.46
CA ALA A 76 -25.43 4.29 14.73
C ALA A 76 -24.01 4.49 14.19
N LEU A 77 -23.93 4.81 12.89
CA LEU A 77 -22.69 5.00 12.15
C LEU A 77 -22.48 6.47 11.85
N SER A 78 -21.25 6.93 12.05
CA SER A 78 -20.80 8.27 11.64
C SER A 78 -19.35 8.20 11.15
N GLY A 79 -18.95 9.17 10.35
CA GLY A 79 -17.58 9.22 9.86
C GLY A 79 -17.47 9.95 8.54
N SER A 80 -16.25 10.07 8.05
CA SER A 80 -15.95 10.75 6.78
C SER A 80 -14.63 10.29 6.21
N ILE A 81 -14.45 10.58 4.93
CA ILE A 81 -13.14 10.53 4.24
C ILE A 81 -12.77 11.92 3.73
N VAL A 82 -11.49 12.18 3.65
CA VAL A 82 -10.89 13.34 2.99
C VAL A 82 -9.98 12.83 1.90
N LEU A 83 -10.17 13.32 0.69
CA LEU A 83 -9.47 12.90 -0.53
C LEU A 83 -8.49 13.97 -0.97
N ASP A 84 -7.34 13.54 -1.50
CA ASP A 84 -6.31 14.38 -2.07
C ASP A 84 -5.83 13.84 -3.42
N GLY A 85 -5.74 14.71 -4.44
CA GLY A 85 -5.30 14.35 -5.78
C GLY A 85 -6.32 13.57 -6.61
N VAL A 86 -7.61 13.58 -6.23
CA VAL A 86 -8.72 13.00 -7.01
C VAL A 86 -9.97 13.85 -6.92
N THR A 87 -10.65 14.01 -8.05
CA THR A 87 -12.03 14.51 -8.09
C THR A 87 -12.96 13.30 -8.14
N ALA A 88 -13.47 12.92 -6.96
CA ALA A 88 -14.34 11.76 -6.86
C ALA A 88 -15.74 12.07 -7.40
N THR A 89 -16.30 11.10 -8.12
CA THR A 89 -17.69 11.13 -8.61
C THR A 89 -18.65 10.44 -7.65
N MET A 90 -18.14 9.50 -6.87
CA MET A 90 -18.86 8.71 -5.85
C MET A 90 -17.88 8.23 -4.81
N ALA A 91 -18.38 8.02 -3.59
CA ALA A 91 -17.63 7.34 -2.54
C ALA A 91 -18.59 6.46 -1.70
N HIS A 92 -18.08 5.32 -1.23
CA HIS A 92 -18.89 4.32 -0.54
C HIS A 92 -18.14 3.67 0.62
N ILE A 93 -18.89 3.04 1.53
CA ILE A 93 -18.40 1.98 2.41
C ILE A 93 -18.88 0.65 1.84
N HIS A 94 -17.98 -0.31 1.74
CA HIS A 94 -18.23 -1.65 1.25
C HIS A 94 -17.98 -2.69 2.35
N LEU A 95 -18.64 -3.84 2.22
CA LEU A 95 -18.36 -5.05 3.00
C LEU A 95 -17.41 -5.94 2.21
N GLY A 96 -16.17 -6.11 2.68
CA GLY A 96 -15.17 -6.95 2.03
C GLY A 96 -13.84 -6.92 2.74
N ASP A 97 -13.09 -8.00 2.64
CA ASP A 97 -11.74 -8.12 3.18
C ASP A 97 -10.69 -7.52 2.22
N ILE A 98 -9.44 -7.43 2.66
CA ILE A 98 -8.32 -6.87 1.90
C ILE A 98 -8.19 -7.58 0.55
N GLY A 99 -8.11 -6.78 -0.53
CA GLY A 99 -7.99 -7.29 -1.91
C GLY A 99 -9.25 -7.93 -2.49
N VAL A 100 -10.37 -7.95 -1.77
CA VAL A 100 -11.64 -8.54 -2.21
C VAL A 100 -12.68 -7.46 -2.45
N ASN A 101 -13.28 -7.43 -3.66
CA ASN A 101 -14.41 -6.56 -3.93
C ASN A 101 -15.66 -7.08 -3.25
N GLY A 102 -16.35 -6.18 -2.55
CA GLY A 102 -17.56 -6.47 -1.82
C GLY A 102 -18.72 -5.55 -2.16
N ALA A 103 -19.90 -5.85 -1.63
CA ALA A 103 -21.09 -5.06 -1.86
C ALA A 103 -21.00 -3.68 -1.18
N ILE A 104 -21.58 -2.66 -1.80
CA ILE A 104 -21.82 -1.35 -1.18
C ILE A 104 -22.80 -1.54 -0.04
N ILE A 105 -22.46 -1.02 1.14
CA ILE A 105 -23.36 -1.03 2.30
C ILE A 105 -23.81 0.38 2.73
N VAL A 106 -22.97 1.41 2.46
CA VAL A 106 -23.31 2.82 2.75
C VAL A 106 -22.78 3.71 1.65
N PRO A 107 -23.65 4.42 0.91
CA PRO A 107 -23.19 5.52 0.06
C PRO A 107 -22.79 6.71 0.93
N LEU A 108 -21.67 7.37 0.59
CA LEU A 108 -21.25 8.61 1.24
C LEU A 108 -21.79 9.82 0.46
N ALA A 109 -21.98 10.93 1.16
CA ALA A 109 -22.38 12.20 0.57
C ALA A 109 -21.22 13.21 0.63
N GLU A 110 -20.93 13.89 -0.48
CA GLU A 110 -19.97 14.98 -0.45
C GLU A 110 -20.53 16.14 0.39
N THR A 111 -19.73 16.63 1.34
CA THR A 111 -20.17 17.63 2.33
C THR A 111 -20.44 19.02 1.70
N ALA A 112 -19.70 19.34 0.65
CA ALA A 112 -19.91 20.49 -0.22
C ALA A 112 -19.29 20.15 -1.58
N ALA A 113 -19.89 20.62 -2.66
CA ALA A 113 -19.43 20.33 -4.02
C ALA A 113 -17.95 20.69 -4.20
N GLY A 114 -17.13 19.73 -4.61
CA GLY A 114 -15.70 19.88 -4.83
C GLY A 114 -14.84 19.98 -3.57
N SER A 115 -15.41 19.72 -2.38
CA SER A 115 -14.66 19.76 -1.11
C SER A 115 -13.66 18.62 -0.97
N GLY A 116 -13.85 17.52 -1.70
CA GLY A 116 -13.10 16.27 -1.52
C GLY A 116 -13.38 15.57 -0.19
N THR A 117 -14.34 16.08 0.60
CA THR A 117 -14.74 15.49 1.88
C THR A 117 -16.11 14.81 1.71
N TRP A 118 -16.17 13.51 1.99
CA TRP A 118 -17.37 12.69 1.87
C TRP A 118 -17.74 12.11 3.23
N ALA A 119 -18.98 12.25 3.64
CA ALA A 119 -19.45 11.87 4.97
C ALA A 119 -20.54 10.79 4.92
N VAL A 120 -20.60 10.01 5.98
CA VAL A 120 -21.72 9.09 6.25
C VAL A 120 -22.99 9.94 6.45
N PRO A 121 -24.09 9.67 5.72
CA PRO A 121 -25.35 10.39 5.90
C PRO A 121 -25.88 10.28 7.34
N ALA A 122 -26.44 11.35 7.86
CA ALA A 122 -27.03 11.37 9.19
C ALA A 122 -28.12 10.29 9.33
N GLY A 123 -28.18 9.63 10.49
CA GLY A 123 -29.16 8.57 10.76
C GLY A 123 -28.78 7.19 10.18
N THR A 124 -27.61 7.03 9.58
CA THR A 124 -27.13 5.72 9.13
C THR A 124 -26.94 4.78 10.30
N VAL A 125 -27.44 3.55 10.16
CA VAL A 125 -27.35 2.47 11.16
C VAL A 125 -26.87 1.20 10.47
N LEU A 126 -25.93 0.48 11.06
CA LEU A 126 -25.47 -0.83 10.56
C LEU A 126 -26.43 -1.95 11.02
N THR A 127 -26.45 -3.04 10.27
CA THR A 127 -27.00 -4.32 10.74
C THR A 127 -25.99 -5.03 11.65
N ASP A 128 -26.44 -5.99 12.47
CA ASP A 128 -25.55 -6.79 13.34
C ASP A 128 -24.40 -7.46 12.57
N PRO A 129 -24.63 -8.10 11.40
CA PRO A 129 -23.53 -8.64 10.60
C PRO A 129 -22.53 -7.59 10.14
N GLN A 130 -23.01 -6.38 9.75
CA GLN A 130 -22.12 -5.28 9.33
C GLN A 130 -21.33 -4.71 10.52
N ALA A 131 -21.94 -4.61 11.70
CA ALA A 131 -21.25 -4.22 12.94
C ALA A 131 -20.18 -5.24 13.34
N THR A 132 -20.45 -6.53 13.15
CA THR A 132 -19.47 -7.61 13.33
C THR A 132 -18.30 -7.45 12.35
N ALA A 133 -18.60 -7.17 11.09
CA ALA A 133 -17.57 -6.92 10.06
C ALA A 133 -16.76 -5.65 10.38
N PHE A 134 -17.38 -4.56 10.86
CA PHE A 134 -16.68 -3.38 11.34
C PHE A 134 -15.64 -3.74 12.41
N ALA A 135 -16.05 -4.48 13.44
CA ALA A 135 -15.17 -4.90 14.53
C ALA A 135 -14.02 -5.83 14.06
N ALA A 136 -14.26 -6.61 13.00
CA ALA A 136 -13.29 -7.52 12.41
C ALA A 136 -12.37 -6.85 11.38
N GLY A 137 -12.57 -5.55 11.03
CA GLY A 137 -11.84 -4.87 9.97
C GLY A 137 -12.22 -5.35 8.56
N GLY A 138 -13.44 -5.86 8.39
CA GLY A 138 -14.01 -6.35 7.12
C GLY A 138 -14.79 -5.30 6.34
N LEU A 139 -14.60 -4.02 6.63
CA LEU A 139 -15.18 -2.90 5.88
C LEU A 139 -14.08 -2.08 5.22
N TYR A 140 -14.39 -1.46 4.08
CA TYR A 140 -13.46 -0.53 3.44
C TYR A 140 -14.17 0.67 2.82
N PHE A 141 -13.48 1.80 2.80
CA PHE A 141 -13.85 2.96 1.99
C PHE A 141 -13.38 2.76 0.56
N ASN A 142 -14.17 3.21 -0.40
CA ASN A 142 -13.80 3.29 -1.81
C ASN A 142 -14.26 4.63 -2.39
N ALA A 143 -13.38 5.28 -3.17
CA ALA A 143 -13.69 6.49 -3.92
C ALA A 143 -13.46 6.23 -5.41
N HIS A 144 -14.39 6.68 -6.25
CA HIS A 144 -14.42 6.48 -7.68
C HIS A 144 -14.25 7.81 -8.41
N SER A 145 -13.67 7.78 -9.61
CA SER A 145 -13.56 8.95 -10.49
C SER A 145 -14.02 8.62 -11.90
N VAL A 146 -14.10 9.65 -12.75
CA VAL A 146 -14.37 9.44 -14.19
C VAL A 146 -13.31 8.54 -14.84
N ALA A 147 -12.05 8.68 -14.44
CA ALA A 147 -10.95 7.88 -14.99
C ALA A 147 -10.96 6.44 -14.47
N ASN A 148 -11.42 6.23 -13.25
CA ASN A 148 -11.44 4.93 -12.57
C ASN A 148 -12.82 4.67 -11.95
N PRO A 149 -13.85 4.37 -12.78
CA PRO A 149 -15.23 4.18 -12.31
C PRO A 149 -15.41 2.91 -11.46
N GLY A 150 -14.49 1.94 -11.54
CA GLY A 150 -14.46 0.74 -10.71
C GLY A 150 -13.86 0.94 -9.32
N GLY A 151 -13.20 2.07 -9.07
CA GLY A 151 -12.48 2.45 -7.86
C GLY A 151 -11.13 3.09 -8.19
N GLU A 152 -10.86 4.26 -7.65
CA GLU A 152 -9.57 4.94 -7.82
C GLU A 152 -8.68 4.76 -6.60
N ILE A 153 -9.25 4.89 -5.41
CA ILE A 153 -8.54 4.63 -4.16
C ILE A 153 -9.44 3.91 -3.17
N ARG A 154 -8.84 2.98 -2.46
CA ARG A 154 -9.47 2.15 -1.43
C ARG A 154 -8.71 2.25 -0.12
N GLY A 155 -9.40 2.11 1.02
CA GLY A 155 -8.78 2.04 2.34
C GLY A 155 -9.52 1.09 3.26
N GLN A 156 -8.86 0.01 3.72
CA GLN A 156 -9.43 -0.92 4.69
C GLN A 156 -9.58 -0.25 6.05
N ILE A 157 -10.76 -0.32 6.63
CA ILE A 157 -11.09 0.35 7.90
C ILE A 157 -10.56 -0.48 9.06
N GLY A 158 -9.79 0.16 9.97
CA GLY A 158 -9.18 -0.49 11.11
C GLY A 158 -7.95 -1.34 10.81
N ARG A 159 -7.48 -1.35 9.55
CA ARG A 159 -6.28 -2.06 9.13
C ARG A 159 -5.31 -1.14 8.40
N GLN A 160 -4.01 -1.34 8.61
CA GLN A 160 -2.97 -0.76 7.78
C GLN A 160 -2.68 -1.73 6.63
N VAL A 161 -2.85 -1.30 5.39
CA VAL A 161 -2.60 -2.14 4.21
C VAL A 161 -1.38 -1.63 3.48
N TYR A 162 -0.49 -2.56 3.17
CA TYR A 162 0.78 -2.33 2.50
C TYR A 162 0.82 -3.19 1.23
N ALA A 163 1.17 -2.57 0.12
CA ALA A 163 1.33 -3.24 -1.16
C ALA A 163 2.81 -3.43 -1.51
N ALA A 164 3.08 -4.41 -2.37
CA ALA A 164 4.37 -4.65 -2.98
C ALA A 164 4.19 -5.06 -4.45
N GLN A 165 5.04 -4.51 -5.33
CA GLN A 165 5.20 -4.99 -6.69
C GLN A 165 6.50 -5.80 -6.76
N MET A 166 6.41 -7.04 -7.22
CA MET A 166 7.54 -7.98 -7.24
C MET A 166 8.11 -8.09 -8.64
N LYS A 167 9.42 -7.96 -8.76
CA LYS A 167 10.19 -8.07 -10.02
C LYS A 167 11.56 -8.67 -9.72
N ALA A 168 12.14 -9.37 -10.71
CA ALA A 168 13.51 -9.88 -10.63
C ALA A 168 14.58 -8.78 -10.48
N ALA A 169 14.30 -7.57 -10.97
CA ALA A 169 15.16 -6.41 -10.79
C ALA A 169 15.33 -5.95 -9.33
N GLN A 170 14.42 -6.36 -8.43
CA GLN A 170 14.53 -6.07 -6.99
C GLN A 170 15.31 -7.13 -6.22
N GLU A 171 15.65 -8.26 -6.84
CA GLU A 171 16.51 -9.29 -6.23
C GLU A 171 17.93 -8.76 -5.95
N VAL A 172 18.64 -9.41 -5.05
CA VAL A 172 20.01 -9.04 -4.70
C VAL A 172 20.92 -10.29 -4.79
N PRO A 173 21.70 -10.41 -5.88
CA PRO A 173 21.80 -9.52 -7.06
C PRO A 173 20.54 -9.59 -7.94
N PRO A 174 20.27 -8.57 -8.78
CA PRO A 174 19.16 -8.57 -9.72
C PRO A 174 19.20 -9.77 -10.69
N GLY A 175 18.03 -10.38 -10.92
CA GLY A 175 17.88 -11.51 -11.83
C GLY A 175 17.37 -11.11 -13.23
N PRO A 176 17.54 -11.99 -14.24
CA PRO A 176 17.07 -11.75 -15.61
C PRO A 176 15.61 -12.20 -15.85
N SER A 177 14.92 -12.77 -14.86
CA SER A 177 13.57 -13.27 -15.04
C SER A 177 12.58 -12.16 -15.43
N SER A 178 11.65 -12.45 -16.30
CA SER A 178 10.52 -11.59 -16.65
C SER A 178 9.28 -11.82 -15.78
N ALA A 179 9.36 -12.77 -14.85
CA ALA A 179 8.30 -13.05 -13.89
C ALA A 179 8.00 -11.82 -13.03
N THR A 180 6.77 -11.73 -12.59
CA THR A 180 6.28 -10.63 -11.75
C THR A 180 5.37 -11.15 -10.65
N GLY A 181 5.07 -10.31 -9.67
CA GLY A 181 4.07 -10.57 -8.66
C GLY A 181 3.55 -9.29 -8.03
N SER A 182 2.43 -9.41 -7.38
CA SER A 182 1.87 -8.37 -6.51
C SER A 182 1.54 -8.96 -5.15
N GLY A 183 1.78 -8.20 -4.08
CA GLY A 183 1.49 -8.62 -2.73
C GLY A 183 0.74 -7.55 -1.96
N LEU A 184 -0.16 -7.99 -1.08
CA LEU A 184 -0.82 -7.16 -0.09
C LEU A 184 -0.55 -7.75 1.30
N LEU A 185 -0.27 -6.87 2.26
CA LEU A 185 -0.16 -7.20 3.67
C LEU A 185 -1.09 -6.28 4.47
N GLY A 186 -2.06 -6.86 5.16
CA GLY A 186 -2.94 -6.16 6.06
C GLY A 186 -2.51 -6.39 7.51
N TYR A 187 -2.25 -5.31 8.24
CA TYR A 187 -1.77 -5.31 9.61
C TYR A 187 -2.76 -4.63 10.56
N ASP A 188 -3.05 -5.28 11.66
CA ASP A 188 -3.82 -4.72 12.77
C ASP A 188 -2.83 -4.24 13.86
N PRO A 189 -2.67 -2.92 14.05
CA PRO A 189 -1.70 -2.39 15.02
C PRO A 189 -2.08 -2.66 16.48
N THR A 190 -3.34 -2.97 16.76
CA THR A 190 -3.83 -3.24 18.13
C THR A 190 -3.48 -4.66 18.55
N THR A 191 -3.71 -5.63 17.67
CA THR A 191 -3.48 -7.07 17.97
C THR A 191 -2.14 -7.56 17.43
N LYS A 192 -1.45 -6.75 16.62
CA LYS A 192 -0.23 -7.09 15.87
C LYS A 192 -0.40 -8.26 14.89
N LYS A 193 -1.64 -8.68 14.64
CA LYS A 193 -1.95 -9.72 13.67
C LYS A 193 -1.83 -9.14 12.26
N PHE A 194 -1.44 -10.01 11.34
CA PHE A 194 -1.41 -9.67 9.94
C PHE A 194 -1.96 -10.79 9.07
N THR A 195 -2.39 -10.43 7.87
CA THR A 195 -2.66 -11.33 6.75
C THR A 195 -1.85 -10.87 5.57
N ALA A 196 -1.31 -11.79 4.79
CA ALA A 196 -0.58 -11.46 3.57
C ALA A 196 -1.01 -12.39 2.44
N GLN A 197 -1.10 -11.83 1.24
CA GLN A 197 -1.34 -12.56 0.00
C GLN A 197 -0.39 -12.05 -1.07
N VAL A 198 0.21 -12.98 -1.81
CA VAL A 198 1.02 -12.73 -3.00
C VAL A 198 0.38 -13.44 -4.18
N THR A 199 0.25 -12.76 -5.30
CA THR A 199 -0.15 -13.34 -6.58
C THR A 199 1.01 -13.23 -7.55
N LEU A 200 1.45 -14.37 -8.09
CA LEU A 200 2.61 -14.50 -8.96
C LEU A 200 2.17 -14.76 -10.41
N THR A 201 2.94 -14.20 -11.34
CA THR A 201 2.72 -14.37 -12.78
C THR A 201 4.04 -14.70 -13.47
N GLY A 202 4.03 -15.74 -14.31
CA GLY A 202 5.20 -16.16 -15.08
C GLY A 202 6.27 -16.89 -14.27
N VAL A 203 5.98 -17.31 -13.04
CA VAL A 203 6.88 -18.10 -12.19
C VAL A 203 6.16 -19.35 -11.66
N ALA A 204 6.82 -20.51 -11.77
CA ALA A 204 6.41 -21.73 -11.07
C ALA A 204 7.13 -21.77 -9.71
N ALA A 205 6.57 -21.04 -8.74
CA ALA A 205 7.19 -20.90 -7.46
C ALA A 205 7.17 -22.22 -6.66
N THR A 206 8.30 -22.56 -6.07
CA THR A 206 8.47 -23.70 -5.16
C THR A 206 8.37 -23.29 -3.69
N ALA A 207 8.58 -21.99 -3.41
CA ALA A 207 8.43 -21.40 -2.09
C ALA A 207 8.20 -19.89 -2.21
N ALA A 208 7.52 -19.31 -1.24
CA ALA A 208 7.41 -17.87 -1.07
C ALA A 208 7.48 -17.49 0.42
N HIS A 209 8.06 -16.33 0.71
CA HIS A 209 8.35 -15.91 2.09
C HIS A 209 8.15 -14.40 2.28
N ILE A 210 8.02 -14.00 3.55
CA ILE A 210 8.29 -12.63 4.00
C ILE A 210 9.66 -12.64 4.69
N HIS A 211 10.49 -11.67 4.32
CA HIS A 211 11.83 -11.46 4.87
C HIS A 211 11.92 -10.10 5.57
N ASP A 212 12.87 -9.99 6.51
CA ASP A 212 13.24 -8.72 7.15
C ASP A 212 14.57 -8.22 6.56
N GLY A 213 14.50 -7.20 5.71
CA GLY A 213 15.63 -6.58 5.03
C GLY A 213 15.20 -5.33 4.26
N ALA A 214 16.01 -4.29 4.33
CA ALA A 214 15.78 -3.04 3.62
C ALA A 214 15.88 -3.22 2.10
N VAL A 215 15.46 -2.22 1.32
CA VAL A 215 15.61 -2.19 -0.14
C VAL A 215 17.07 -2.42 -0.53
N GLY A 216 17.32 -3.46 -1.35
CA GLY A 216 18.66 -3.82 -1.82
C GLY A 216 19.52 -4.58 -0.81
N VAL A 217 18.95 -5.06 0.29
CA VAL A 217 19.65 -5.87 1.31
C VAL A 217 18.93 -7.21 1.47
N ASN A 218 19.68 -8.32 1.39
CA ASN A 218 19.12 -9.63 1.73
C ASN A 218 18.96 -9.76 3.24
N GLY A 219 17.77 -10.21 3.65
CA GLY A 219 17.41 -10.40 5.04
C GLY A 219 16.95 -11.83 5.34
N ALA A 220 16.79 -12.12 6.63
CA ALA A 220 16.34 -13.43 7.07
C ALA A 220 14.85 -13.66 6.73
N VAL A 221 14.47 -14.91 6.45
CA VAL A 221 13.07 -15.33 6.38
C VAL A 221 12.44 -15.16 7.78
N ILE A 222 11.31 -14.47 7.83
CA ILE A 222 10.54 -14.30 9.07
C ILE A 222 9.19 -15.03 9.04
N PHE A 223 8.57 -15.19 7.86
CA PHE A 223 7.33 -15.95 7.70
C PHE A 223 7.32 -16.71 6.37
N PRO A 224 7.02 -18.02 6.39
CA PRO A 224 6.67 -18.75 5.18
C PRO A 224 5.27 -18.38 4.71
N LEU A 225 5.06 -18.42 3.40
CA LEU A 225 3.74 -18.37 2.76
C LEU A 225 3.40 -19.76 2.22
N SER A 226 2.12 -20.08 2.15
CA SER A 226 1.61 -21.33 1.59
C SER A 226 0.81 -21.07 0.34
N GLU A 227 1.00 -21.88 -0.69
CA GLU A 227 0.19 -21.80 -1.90
C GLU A 227 -1.25 -22.26 -1.61
N THR A 228 -2.25 -21.51 -2.06
CA THR A 228 -3.67 -21.80 -1.77
C THR A 228 -4.18 -23.07 -2.44
N ALA A 229 -3.65 -23.37 -3.63
CA ALA A 229 -3.83 -24.61 -4.38
C ALA A 229 -2.63 -24.79 -5.29
N ALA A 230 -2.20 -26.02 -5.51
CA ALA A 230 -1.03 -26.32 -6.35
C ALA A 230 -1.13 -25.67 -7.73
N GLY A 231 -0.15 -24.86 -8.09
CA GLY A 231 -0.06 -24.15 -9.37
C GLY A 231 -1.01 -22.93 -9.49
N SER A 232 -1.67 -22.51 -8.41
CA SER A 232 -2.53 -21.31 -8.44
C SER A 232 -1.73 -20.01 -8.59
N GLY A 233 -0.45 -19.99 -8.20
CA GLY A 233 0.37 -18.80 -8.11
C GLY A 233 -0.05 -17.84 -6.98
N VAL A 234 -1.03 -18.23 -6.15
CA VAL A 234 -1.52 -17.43 -5.02
C VAL A 234 -1.01 -18.01 -3.71
N TRP A 235 -0.22 -17.20 -2.99
CA TRP A 235 0.45 -17.59 -1.75
C TRP A 235 -0.04 -16.73 -0.60
N VAL A 236 -0.34 -17.33 0.55
CA VAL A 236 -0.93 -16.65 1.71
C VAL A 236 -0.17 -16.93 3.00
N SER A 237 -0.23 -16.00 3.95
CA SER A 237 0.29 -16.21 5.30
C SER A 237 -0.58 -17.19 6.09
N ALA A 238 0.02 -17.78 7.12
CA ALA A 238 -0.74 -18.55 8.10
C ALA A 238 -1.82 -17.71 8.76
N THR A 239 -2.93 -18.37 9.13
CA THR A 239 -4.02 -17.74 9.89
C THR A 239 -3.49 -17.30 11.27
N ASN A 240 -3.84 -16.08 11.71
CA ASN A 240 -3.40 -15.47 12.97
C ASN A 240 -1.86 -15.26 13.09
N ALA A 241 -1.15 -15.11 11.98
CA ALA A 241 0.24 -14.68 12.01
C ALA A 241 0.38 -13.33 12.74
N THR A 242 1.43 -13.17 13.53
CA THR A 242 1.61 -12.00 14.41
C THR A 242 3.03 -11.47 14.26
N LEU A 243 3.19 -10.16 14.10
CA LEU A 243 4.49 -9.49 14.10
C LEU A 243 4.96 -9.22 15.52
N THR A 244 6.27 -9.35 15.76
CA THR A 244 6.91 -8.77 16.94
C THR A 244 6.94 -7.25 16.83
N ASP A 245 7.25 -6.53 17.93
CA ASP A 245 7.38 -5.06 17.89
C ASP A 245 8.48 -4.60 16.92
N ALA A 246 9.60 -5.33 16.88
CA ALA A 246 10.68 -5.05 15.94
C ALA A 246 10.25 -5.24 14.47
N GLN A 247 9.54 -6.33 14.18
CA GLN A 247 9.03 -6.59 12.83
C GLN A 247 7.95 -5.58 12.40
N ALA A 248 7.09 -5.15 13.34
CA ALA A 248 6.11 -4.10 13.07
C ALA A 248 6.78 -2.74 12.80
N ALA A 249 7.84 -2.41 13.53
CA ALA A 249 8.66 -1.23 13.27
C ALA A 249 9.38 -1.33 11.91
N SER A 250 9.92 -2.50 11.58
CA SER A 250 10.53 -2.77 10.26
C SER A 250 9.50 -2.64 9.13
N LEU A 251 8.28 -3.19 9.29
CA LEU A 251 7.18 -3.01 8.34
C LEU A 251 6.86 -1.53 8.10
N ALA A 252 6.70 -0.76 9.16
CA ALA A 252 6.40 0.67 9.08
C ALA A 252 7.52 1.46 8.37
N ALA A 253 8.79 1.06 8.59
CA ALA A 253 9.95 1.63 7.92
C ALA A 253 10.11 1.16 6.46
N GLY A 254 9.30 0.18 6.00
CA GLY A 254 9.44 -0.45 4.69
C GLY A 254 10.65 -1.40 4.62
N GLY A 255 11.00 -2.01 5.75
CA GLY A 255 12.12 -2.96 5.89
C GLY A 255 11.73 -4.42 5.65
N LEU A 256 10.47 -4.73 5.32
CA LEU A 256 10.05 -6.08 4.97
C LEU A 256 9.89 -6.25 3.46
N TYR A 257 10.08 -7.47 2.95
CA TYR A 257 9.84 -7.76 1.54
C TYR A 257 9.27 -9.17 1.33
N PHE A 258 8.46 -9.32 0.28
CA PHE A 258 8.07 -10.61 -0.26
C PHE A 258 9.17 -11.13 -1.19
N ASN A 259 9.42 -12.45 -1.14
CA ASN A 259 10.29 -13.14 -2.07
C ASN A 259 9.63 -14.46 -2.51
N ALA A 260 9.72 -14.76 -3.80
CA ALA A 260 9.29 -16.04 -4.35
C ALA A 260 10.45 -16.72 -5.07
N HIS A 261 10.58 -18.03 -4.86
CA HIS A 261 11.67 -18.87 -5.34
C HIS A 261 11.15 -19.91 -6.32
N SER A 262 11.96 -20.30 -7.29
CA SER A 262 11.65 -21.40 -8.20
C SER A 262 12.83 -22.36 -8.30
N SER A 263 12.63 -23.48 -9.00
CA SER A 263 13.72 -24.43 -9.27
C SER A 263 14.89 -23.80 -10.05
N ASN A 264 14.62 -22.80 -10.89
CA ASN A 264 15.64 -22.10 -11.68
C ASN A 264 16.34 -21.00 -10.85
N TYR A 265 15.67 -20.47 -9.84
CA TYR A 265 16.14 -19.36 -9.02
C TYR A 265 15.91 -19.66 -7.55
N ALA A 266 16.68 -20.62 -7.01
CA ALA A 266 16.57 -21.06 -5.61
C ALA A 266 16.89 -19.95 -4.59
N GLY A 267 17.68 -18.95 -4.97
CA GLY A 267 18.00 -17.78 -4.14
C GLY A 267 16.92 -16.70 -4.14
N GLY A 268 15.96 -16.79 -5.05
CA GLY A 268 14.88 -15.82 -5.27
C GLY A 268 14.73 -15.49 -6.75
N GLU A 269 13.53 -15.53 -7.28
CA GLU A 269 13.20 -15.19 -8.67
C GLU A 269 12.59 -13.81 -8.78
N VAL A 270 11.66 -13.47 -7.89
CA VAL A 270 11.04 -12.16 -7.82
C VAL A 270 10.91 -11.68 -6.37
N ARG A 271 11.29 -10.43 -6.13
CA ARG A 271 11.24 -9.74 -4.86
C ARG A 271 10.40 -8.48 -4.96
N GLY A 272 9.66 -8.13 -3.90
CA GLY A 272 8.92 -6.88 -3.79
C GLY A 272 9.01 -6.30 -2.39
N GLN A 273 9.53 -5.07 -2.26
CA GLN A 273 9.59 -4.40 -0.97
C GLN A 273 8.19 -4.01 -0.52
N ILE A 274 7.79 -4.44 0.67
CA ILE A 274 6.48 -4.14 1.26
C ILE A 274 6.48 -2.66 1.67
N ALA A 275 5.39 -1.95 1.36
CA ALA A 275 5.23 -0.52 1.61
C ALA A 275 6.13 0.42 0.78
N ARG A 276 6.85 -0.09 -0.21
CA ARG A 276 7.70 0.73 -1.08
C ARG A 276 7.55 0.32 -2.54
N SER A 277 7.48 1.32 -3.41
CA SER A 277 7.61 1.13 -4.86
C SER A 277 9.04 1.46 -5.26
N VAL A 278 9.70 0.53 -5.95
CA VAL A 278 11.12 0.68 -6.30
C VAL A 278 11.27 0.68 -7.82
N GLY A 279 11.79 1.79 -8.36
CA GLY A 279 12.13 1.94 -9.76
C GLY A 279 13.64 1.94 -9.97
N TYR A 280 14.08 1.37 -11.07
CA TYR A 280 15.48 1.30 -11.47
C TYR A 280 15.68 1.97 -12.82
N ALA A 281 16.89 2.48 -13.06
CA ALA A 281 17.29 3.04 -14.35
C ALA A 281 18.73 2.67 -14.68
N ALA A 282 18.97 2.20 -15.91
CA ALA A 282 20.29 2.22 -16.52
C ALA A 282 20.40 3.50 -17.34
N MET A 283 21.49 4.27 -17.17
CA MET A 283 21.68 5.60 -17.77
C MET A 283 22.79 5.55 -18.83
N THR A 284 22.49 6.08 -20.01
CA THR A 284 23.43 6.15 -21.14
C THR A 284 23.20 7.40 -22.00
N GLY A 285 24.21 7.84 -22.76
CA GLY A 285 24.04 8.93 -23.72
C GLY A 285 23.10 8.60 -24.87
N ALA A 286 22.93 7.32 -25.21
CA ALA A 286 22.00 6.87 -26.23
C ALA A 286 20.52 7.06 -25.85
N GLN A 287 20.19 7.23 -24.56
CA GLN A 287 18.84 7.53 -24.09
C GLN A 287 18.52 9.02 -24.04
N GLU A 288 19.52 9.89 -24.26
CA GLU A 288 19.28 11.34 -24.37
C GLU A 288 18.41 11.70 -25.56
N VAL A 289 17.81 12.89 -25.50
CA VAL A 289 17.00 13.42 -26.60
C VAL A 289 17.43 14.85 -26.93
N PRO A 290 18.16 15.04 -28.03
CA PRO A 290 18.67 14.02 -28.96
C PRO A 290 19.76 13.14 -28.33
N ALA A 291 19.90 11.91 -28.81
CA ALA A 291 20.95 10.99 -28.37
C ALA A 291 22.35 11.58 -28.64
N ASN A 292 23.28 11.32 -27.74
CA ASN A 292 24.68 11.75 -27.91
C ASN A 292 25.64 10.56 -27.83
N GLY A 293 26.91 10.81 -28.19
CA GLY A 293 27.96 9.80 -28.27
C GLY A 293 28.75 9.61 -26.98
N SER A 294 28.29 10.07 -25.84
CA SER A 294 29.00 9.88 -24.57
C SER A 294 29.15 8.39 -24.23
N ALA A 295 30.36 8.00 -23.83
CA ALA A 295 30.63 6.66 -23.29
C ALA A 295 30.37 6.56 -21.79
N ALA A 296 29.94 7.65 -21.16
CA ALA A 296 29.55 7.67 -19.76
C ALA A 296 28.31 6.75 -19.52
N SER A 297 28.24 6.24 -18.34
CA SER A 297 27.12 5.39 -17.91
C SER A 297 26.72 5.66 -16.46
N GLY A 298 25.55 5.17 -16.07
CA GLY A 298 25.10 5.25 -14.70
C GLY A 298 23.99 4.25 -14.39
N SER A 299 23.76 4.05 -13.13
CA SER A 299 22.62 3.30 -12.63
C SER A 299 21.87 4.13 -11.58
N GLY A 300 20.55 4.05 -11.59
CA GLY A 300 19.70 4.76 -10.63
C GLY A 300 18.71 3.85 -9.95
N ARG A 301 18.42 4.18 -8.69
CA ARG A 301 17.33 3.58 -7.92
C ARG A 301 16.52 4.68 -7.27
N LEU A 302 15.21 4.65 -7.50
CA LEU A 302 14.23 5.50 -6.84
C LEU A 302 13.34 4.64 -5.96
N VAL A 303 13.19 5.02 -4.71
CA VAL A 303 12.28 4.38 -3.75
C VAL A 303 11.19 5.38 -3.41
N VAL A 304 9.95 4.99 -3.61
CA VAL A 304 8.77 5.81 -3.36
C VAL A 304 7.93 5.15 -2.27
N ASP A 305 7.54 5.91 -1.26
CA ASP A 305 6.51 5.53 -0.30
C ASP A 305 5.14 5.94 -0.87
N PRO A 306 4.30 5.00 -1.33
CA PRO A 306 3.04 5.34 -1.96
C PRO A 306 2.00 5.92 -1.00
N ALA A 307 2.17 5.73 0.33
CA ALA A 307 1.24 6.23 1.33
C ALA A 307 1.51 7.70 1.72
N THR A 308 2.74 8.18 1.50
CA THR A 308 3.15 9.55 1.84
C THR A 308 3.65 10.33 0.62
N ARG A 309 3.87 9.65 -0.51
CA ARG A 309 4.58 10.14 -1.70
C ARG A 309 6.05 10.51 -1.43
N GLY A 310 6.58 10.14 -0.26
CA GLY A 310 7.95 10.40 0.13
C GLY A 310 8.95 9.66 -0.75
N LEU A 311 10.10 10.30 -1.02
CA LEU A 311 11.13 9.79 -1.91
C LEU A 311 12.45 9.54 -1.19
N SER A 312 13.17 8.54 -1.66
CA SER A 312 14.60 8.36 -1.41
C SER A 312 15.22 7.66 -2.61
N GLY A 313 16.53 7.71 -2.69
CA GLY A 313 17.24 7.04 -3.78
C GLY A 313 18.45 7.83 -4.24
N ALA A 314 19.16 7.26 -5.19
CA ALA A 314 20.36 7.85 -5.75
C ALA A 314 20.65 7.30 -7.14
N ILE A 315 21.50 8.02 -7.86
CA ILE A 315 22.19 7.53 -9.06
C ILE A 315 23.67 7.39 -8.76
N THR A 316 24.31 6.42 -9.38
CA THR A 316 25.76 6.25 -9.39
C THR A 316 26.25 6.42 -10.83
N LEU A 317 27.20 7.29 -11.04
CA LEU A 317 27.70 7.71 -12.33
C LEU A 317 29.12 7.21 -12.56
N THR A 318 29.43 6.85 -13.80
CA THR A 318 30.78 6.38 -14.23
C THR A 318 31.15 7.03 -15.54
N GLY A 319 32.41 7.52 -15.65
CA GLY A 319 32.93 8.14 -16.86
C GLY A 319 32.41 9.55 -17.15
N ILE A 320 31.82 10.22 -16.16
CA ILE A 320 31.31 11.59 -16.25
C ILE A 320 31.74 12.39 -15.02
N THR A 321 32.12 13.65 -15.21
CA THR A 321 32.21 14.65 -14.13
C THR A 321 30.93 15.48 -14.17
N ALA A 322 29.90 14.99 -13.46
CA ALA A 322 28.57 15.64 -13.47
C ALA A 322 28.64 16.99 -12.75
N THR A 323 28.02 18.00 -13.35
CA THR A 323 27.84 19.35 -12.78
C THR A 323 26.47 19.49 -12.15
N MET A 324 25.49 18.71 -12.62
CA MET A 324 24.09 18.66 -12.12
C MET A 324 23.49 17.29 -12.41
N ALA A 325 22.53 16.87 -11.59
CA ALA A 325 21.71 15.71 -11.87
C ALA A 325 20.27 15.93 -11.36
N HIS A 326 19.31 15.36 -12.05
CA HIS A 326 17.88 15.61 -11.78
C HIS A 326 17.01 14.38 -12.01
N ILE A 327 15.80 14.42 -11.44
CA ILE A 327 14.66 13.64 -11.92
C ILE A 327 13.76 14.57 -12.73
N HIS A 328 13.33 14.10 -13.90
CA HIS A 328 12.42 14.81 -14.80
C HIS A 328 11.12 14.04 -15.00
N THR A 329 10.03 14.74 -15.36
CA THR A 329 8.89 14.12 -16.02
C THR A 329 9.14 14.04 -17.52
N GLY A 330 8.78 12.91 -18.13
CA GLY A 330 8.87 12.70 -19.58
C GLY A 330 8.84 11.20 -19.90
N ALA A 331 8.05 10.85 -20.90
CA ALA A 331 8.05 9.50 -21.45
C ALA A 331 9.36 9.19 -22.17
N VAL A 332 9.60 7.93 -22.50
CA VAL A 332 10.75 7.52 -23.33
C VAL A 332 10.75 8.28 -24.63
N GLY A 333 11.88 8.89 -24.97
CA GLY A 333 12.05 9.67 -26.19
C GLY A 333 11.53 11.12 -26.14
N PHE A 334 11.05 11.59 -25.00
CA PHE A 334 10.57 12.96 -24.82
C PHE A 334 11.28 13.66 -23.66
N ASN A 335 11.72 14.89 -23.87
CA ASN A 335 12.22 15.75 -22.80
C ASN A 335 11.06 16.36 -22.02
N GLY A 336 11.27 16.55 -20.72
CA GLY A 336 10.30 17.19 -19.84
C GLY A 336 10.96 18.02 -18.74
N PRO A 337 10.18 18.73 -17.92
CA PRO A 337 10.72 19.61 -16.89
C PRO A 337 11.39 18.82 -15.76
N VAL A 338 12.36 19.48 -15.11
CA VAL A 338 12.95 19.03 -13.83
C VAL A 338 11.86 19.04 -12.76
N ILE A 339 11.78 17.96 -11.99
CA ILE A 339 10.85 17.86 -10.85
C ILE A 339 11.59 17.67 -9.52
N VAL A 340 12.78 17.07 -9.53
CA VAL A 340 13.60 16.91 -8.32
C VAL A 340 15.08 17.14 -8.70
N PRO A 341 15.72 18.18 -8.17
CA PRO A 341 17.18 18.30 -8.23
C PRO A 341 17.81 17.28 -7.29
N LEU A 342 18.88 16.62 -7.71
CA LEU A 342 19.65 15.70 -6.88
C LEU A 342 20.82 16.45 -6.24
N THR A 343 21.28 15.96 -5.09
CA THR A 343 22.43 16.51 -4.35
C THR A 343 23.65 15.62 -4.60
N ASP A 344 24.78 16.23 -4.93
CA ASP A 344 26.07 15.53 -5.02
C ASP A 344 26.47 15.01 -3.63
N SER A 345 26.63 13.70 -3.54
CA SER A 345 27.04 12.98 -2.32
C SER A 345 28.51 12.55 -2.37
N GLY A 346 29.23 12.96 -3.42
CA GLY A 346 30.62 12.58 -3.66
C GLY A 346 30.77 11.21 -4.34
N GLY A 347 31.96 10.96 -4.92
CA GLY A 347 32.28 9.66 -5.52
C GLY A 347 31.43 9.29 -6.75
N GLY A 348 30.86 10.27 -7.45
CA GLY A 348 29.96 10.04 -8.58
C GLY A 348 28.53 9.65 -8.17
N VAL A 349 28.18 9.78 -6.87
CA VAL A 349 26.84 9.50 -6.35
C VAL A 349 26.05 10.79 -6.19
N TRP A 350 24.83 10.81 -6.75
CA TRP A 350 23.87 11.92 -6.58
C TRP A 350 22.59 11.40 -5.96
N SER A 351 22.17 12.00 -4.86
CA SER A 351 21.07 11.51 -4.01
C SER A 351 19.84 12.40 -4.06
N VAL A 352 18.69 11.80 -3.91
CA VAL A 352 17.42 12.52 -3.65
C VAL A 352 17.53 13.23 -2.30
N PRO A 353 17.27 14.55 -2.21
CA PRO A 353 17.28 15.27 -0.94
C PRO A 353 16.31 14.69 0.07
N VAL A 354 16.71 14.64 1.33
CA VAL A 354 15.85 14.16 2.43
C VAL A 354 14.59 15.03 2.54
N GLY A 355 13.43 14.38 2.74
CA GLY A 355 12.15 15.08 2.85
C GLY A 355 11.48 15.41 1.51
N THR A 356 12.06 14.98 0.38
CA THR A 356 11.43 15.15 -0.94
C THR A 356 10.14 14.33 -1.02
N VAL A 357 9.07 14.95 -1.56
CA VAL A 357 7.74 14.35 -1.71
C VAL A 357 7.22 14.63 -3.13
N PHE A 358 6.65 13.65 -3.78
CA PHE A 358 5.94 13.86 -5.06
C PHE A 358 4.58 14.53 -4.86
N THR A 359 4.16 15.31 -5.86
CA THR A 359 2.73 15.63 -6.03
C THR A 359 1.94 14.39 -6.48
N ALA A 360 0.61 14.46 -6.45
CA ALA A 360 -0.24 13.38 -6.97
C ALA A 360 0.07 13.08 -8.45
N ASP A 361 0.23 14.12 -9.28
CA ASP A 361 0.54 13.97 -10.70
C ASP A 361 1.93 13.38 -10.94
N GLN A 362 2.92 13.73 -10.12
CA GLN A 362 4.26 13.17 -10.21
C GLN A 362 4.28 11.69 -9.82
N LEU A 363 3.55 11.29 -8.76
CA LEU A 363 3.39 9.87 -8.41
C LEU A 363 2.65 9.11 -9.51
N LYS A 364 1.61 9.69 -10.10
CA LYS A 364 0.90 9.13 -11.26
C LYS A 364 1.86 8.94 -12.45
N ALA A 365 2.65 9.96 -12.77
CA ALA A 365 3.65 9.88 -13.85
C ALA A 365 4.70 8.78 -13.56
N TYR A 366 5.18 8.66 -12.31
CA TYR A 366 6.08 7.57 -11.91
C TYR A 366 5.48 6.20 -12.18
N LYS A 367 4.22 5.95 -11.76
CA LYS A 367 3.52 4.68 -11.98
C LYS A 367 3.29 4.36 -13.46
N GLN A 368 3.21 5.38 -14.30
CA GLN A 368 3.09 5.26 -15.75
C GLN A 368 4.43 5.10 -16.47
N GLY A 369 5.57 5.07 -15.73
CA GLY A 369 6.91 5.01 -16.30
C GLY A 369 7.31 6.32 -16.99
N GLY A 370 6.69 7.43 -16.64
CA GLY A 370 6.90 8.77 -17.20
C GLY A 370 7.95 9.61 -16.48
N LEU A 371 8.88 9.00 -15.74
CA LEU A 371 9.99 9.70 -15.09
C LEU A 371 11.35 9.19 -15.58
N TYR A 372 12.37 10.06 -15.58
CA TYR A 372 13.73 9.68 -15.89
C TYR A 372 14.75 10.44 -15.05
N PHE A 373 15.88 9.79 -14.79
CA PHE A 373 17.08 10.45 -14.29
C PHE A 373 17.87 11.07 -15.45
N ASN A 374 18.46 12.24 -15.21
CA ASN A 374 19.37 12.89 -16.13
C ASN A 374 20.58 13.43 -15.36
N ALA A 375 21.78 13.29 -15.93
CA ALA A 375 23.01 13.88 -15.43
C ALA A 375 23.68 14.71 -16.52
N HIS A 376 24.18 15.89 -16.14
CA HIS A 376 24.77 16.90 -17.03
C HIS A 376 26.26 17.09 -16.72
N SER A 377 27.02 17.46 -17.70
CA SER A 377 28.41 17.88 -17.53
C SER A 377 28.71 19.18 -18.26
N ALA A 378 29.90 19.72 -18.07
CA ALA A 378 30.36 20.92 -18.82
C ALA A 378 30.39 20.70 -20.34
N ALA A 379 30.67 19.46 -20.80
CA ALA A 379 30.67 19.10 -22.22
C ALA A 379 29.24 18.90 -22.78
N PHE A 380 28.32 18.51 -21.96
CA PHE A 380 26.94 18.22 -22.33
C PHE A 380 25.96 18.92 -21.36
N ALA A 381 25.90 20.24 -21.46
CA ALA A 381 25.07 21.06 -20.57
C ALA A 381 23.56 20.76 -20.70
N GLY A 382 23.10 20.25 -21.84
CA GLY A 382 21.71 19.82 -22.07
C GLY A 382 21.34 18.44 -21.51
N GLY A 383 22.34 17.65 -21.09
CA GLY A 383 22.26 16.27 -20.62
C GLY A 383 23.31 15.38 -21.26
N GLU A 384 24.05 14.66 -20.46
CA GLU A 384 25.09 13.73 -20.95
C GLU A 384 24.60 12.29 -20.94
N ILE A 385 23.93 11.86 -19.85
CA ILE A 385 23.35 10.53 -19.76
C ILE A 385 21.97 10.59 -19.10
N ARG A 386 21.05 9.81 -19.65
CA ARG A 386 19.65 9.67 -19.24
C ARG A 386 19.29 8.22 -19.00
N GLY A 387 18.41 7.96 -18.03
CA GLY A 387 17.85 6.64 -17.78
C GLY A 387 16.37 6.70 -17.39
N GLN A 388 15.50 6.03 -18.16
CA GLN A 388 14.08 5.93 -17.81
C GLN A 388 13.90 5.09 -16.54
N ILE A 389 13.12 5.58 -15.57
CA ILE A 389 12.82 4.89 -14.31
C ILE A 389 11.68 3.87 -14.55
N ARG A 390 11.92 2.59 -14.22
CA ARG A 390 10.99 1.48 -14.45
C ARG A 390 10.96 0.47 -13.29
#